data_9008fc4555a72f7fcfe4e46272b22c09
#
_entry.id   9008fc4555a72f7fcfe4e46272b22c09
#
_cell.length_a   1.000
_cell.length_b   1.000
_cell.length_c   1.000
_cell.angle_alpha   90.00
_cell.angle_beta   90.00
_cell.angle_gamma   90.00
#
_symmetry.space_group_name_H-M   'P 1'
#
loop_
_entity.id
_entity.type
_entity.pdbx_description
1 polymer ?
#
loop_
_entity_poly.entity_id
_entity_poly.type
_entity_poly.pdbx_seq_one_letter_code
_entity_poly.pdbx_strand_id
1 'polypeptide(L)'
;MYKRVIRCTVLIAVVLGLVGMAGCSDSEPVNKQQLAILNGIVSDGAITNKQIQVIEIPYELGQKFPAVDKMFKVKAEGQEKYGFIVSPLGYRAPINIMVVIDPGKNEVLGIKIMQQDETPGWGEWLVEPWFADRFKGKSVDNYLQRAILEAEKDNEIIQITSATVSTQGVLNGVNAAMGIYRELVLGQESEPVSLEVEGFITEIQ
;
A
#
# COMPACT_ATOMS: atom_id res chain seq x y z
N MET A 1 -50.29 -11.24 -62.01
CA MET A 1 -48.97 -11.03 -61.39
C MET A 1 -49.13 -10.41 -60.03
N TYR A 2 -49.14 -11.22 -59.00
CA TYR A 2 -49.30 -10.78 -57.58
C TYR A 2 -47.95 -10.91 -56.86
N LYS A 3 -47.36 -9.77 -56.52
CA LYS A 3 -46.14 -9.74 -55.65
C LYS A 3 -46.56 -9.86 -54.20
N ARG A 4 -46.21 -10.97 -53.52
CA ARG A 4 -46.34 -11.15 -52.09
C ARG A 4 -45.22 -10.36 -51.39
N VAL A 5 -45.63 -9.43 -50.55
CA VAL A 5 -44.77 -8.72 -49.60
C VAL A 5 -44.73 -9.54 -48.32
N ILE A 6 -43.54 -10.07 -48.00
CA ILE A 6 -43.27 -10.76 -46.74
C ILE A 6 -42.95 -9.70 -45.71
N ARG A 7 -43.81 -9.55 -44.70
CA ARG A 7 -43.53 -8.72 -43.51
C ARG A 7 -42.72 -9.56 -42.53
N CYS A 8 -41.43 -9.20 -42.38
CA CYS A 8 -40.60 -9.68 -41.31
C CYS A 8 -41.02 -8.97 -40.01
N THR A 9 -41.67 -9.70 -39.12
CA THR A 9 -41.91 -9.26 -37.75
C THR A 9 -40.68 -9.56 -36.92
N VAL A 10 -39.96 -8.50 -36.55
CA VAL A 10 -38.83 -8.62 -35.62
C VAL A 10 -39.37 -8.73 -34.19
N LEU A 11 -39.22 -9.90 -33.65
CA LEU A 11 -39.48 -10.17 -32.19
C LEU A 11 -38.33 -9.58 -31.40
N ILE A 12 -38.55 -8.46 -30.73
CA ILE A 12 -37.64 -7.92 -29.74
C ILE A 12 -37.84 -8.72 -28.44
N ALA A 13 -36.91 -9.64 -28.16
CA ALA A 13 -36.81 -10.30 -26.88
C ALA A 13 -36.24 -9.32 -25.86
N VAL A 14 -37.05 -8.82 -24.96
CA VAL A 14 -36.62 -8.06 -23.79
C VAL A 14 -35.97 -9.04 -22.82
N VAL A 15 -34.64 -9.09 -22.81
CA VAL A 15 -33.90 -9.78 -21.75
C VAL A 15 -33.95 -8.91 -20.51
N LEU A 16 -34.85 -9.23 -19.59
CA LEU A 16 -34.81 -8.73 -18.21
C LEU A 16 -33.50 -9.28 -17.58
N GLY A 17 -32.45 -8.48 -17.57
CA GLY A 17 -31.26 -8.75 -16.78
C GLY A 17 -31.64 -8.72 -15.31
N LEU A 18 -31.58 -9.88 -14.65
CA LEU A 18 -31.47 -9.97 -13.19
C LEU A 18 -30.20 -9.20 -12.79
N VAL A 19 -30.38 -7.98 -12.30
CA VAL A 19 -29.35 -7.29 -11.52
C VAL A 19 -29.19 -8.11 -10.25
N GLY A 20 -28.22 -9.01 -10.25
CA GLY A 20 -27.76 -9.67 -9.05
C GLY A 20 -27.32 -8.57 -8.09
N MET A 21 -28.05 -8.40 -6.99
CA MET A 21 -27.55 -7.68 -5.82
C MET A 21 -26.32 -8.44 -5.35
N ALA A 22 -25.13 -8.02 -5.80
CA ALA A 22 -23.89 -8.37 -5.15
C ALA A 22 -24.01 -7.84 -3.73
N GLY A 23 -24.15 -8.75 -2.78
CA GLY A 23 -24.18 -8.43 -1.36
C GLY A 23 -22.90 -7.65 -1.06
N CYS A 24 -23.03 -6.36 -0.80
CA CYS A 24 -21.98 -5.59 -0.16
C CYS A 24 -21.75 -6.26 1.20
N SER A 25 -20.66 -7.00 1.31
CA SER A 25 -20.08 -7.30 2.61
C SER A 25 -19.72 -5.93 3.21
N ASP A 26 -20.44 -5.49 4.24
CA ASP A 26 -20.20 -4.26 5.00
C ASP A 26 -18.90 -4.36 5.85
N SER A 27 -17.82 -4.88 5.27
CA SER A 27 -16.51 -4.83 5.92
C SER A 27 -15.98 -3.41 5.77
N GLU A 28 -15.76 -2.74 6.91
CA GLU A 28 -15.15 -1.42 6.93
C GLU A 28 -13.83 -1.43 6.14
N PRO A 29 -13.56 -0.39 5.31
CA PRO A 29 -12.33 -0.27 4.51
C PRO A 29 -11.06 -0.49 5.33
N VAL A 30 -11.00 0.08 6.53
CA VAL A 30 -9.94 -0.10 7.52
C VAL A 30 -10.54 -0.30 8.91
N ASN A 31 -9.88 -1.08 9.75
CA ASN A 31 -10.34 -1.30 11.13
C ASN A 31 -10.07 -0.07 12.03
N LYS A 32 -10.59 -0.08 13.26
CA LYS A 32 -10.49 1.06 14.19
C LYS A 32 -9.03 1.46 14.49
N GLN A 33 -8.13 0.50 14.65
CA GLN A 33 -6.71 0.77 14.90
C GLN A 33 -6.06 1.41 13.67
N GLN A 34 -6.30 0.86 12.49
CA GLN A 34 -5.80 1.41 11.21
C GLN A 34 -6.33 2.83 10.98
N LEU A 35 -7.61 3.07 11.28
CA LEU A 35 -8.21 4.40 11.15
C LEU A 35 -7.57 5.41 12.12
N ALA A 36 -7.30 5.03 13.35
CA ALA A 36 -6.61 5.89 14.32
C ALA A 36 -5.18 6.24 13.86
N ILE A 37 -4.45 5.25 13.32
CA ILE A 37 -3.10 5.44 12.77
C ILE A 37 -3.13 6.37 11.56
N LEU A 38 -4.06 6.14 10.63
CA LEU A 38 -4.24 6.98 9.45
C LEU A 38 -4.48 8.45 9.84
N ASN A 39 -5.39 8.68 10.79
CA ASN A 39 -5.65 10.02 11.33
C ASN A 39 -4.39 10.66 11.94
N GLY A 40 -3.56 9.88 12.63
CA GLY A 40 -2.29 10.35 13.20
C GLY A 40 -1.26 10.76 12.13
N ILE A 41 -1.21 10.06 11.00
CA ILE A 41 -0.27 10.37 9.90
C ILE A 41 -0.75 11.58 9.09
N VAL A 42 -2.04 11.65 8.77
CA VAL A 42 -2.60 12.71 7.92
C VAL A 42 -2.75 14.05 8.65
N SER A 43 -2.74 14.03 9.99
CA SER A 43 -2.72 15.23 10.87
C SER A 43 -3.96 16.12 10.85
N ASP A 44 -5.06 15.75 10.19
CA ASP A 44 -6.13 16.65 9.86
C ASP A 44 -7.53 16.14 10.16
N GLY A 45 -7.96 16.39 11.37
CA GLY A 45 -9.35 16.14 11.69
C GLY A 45 -9.73 14.64 11.67
N ALA A 46 -10.92 14.32 12.06
CA ALA A 46 -11.38 12.93 12.14
C ALA A 46 -11.78 12.39 10.75
N ILE A 47 -10.84 11.74 10.05
CA ILE A 47 -11.15 10.89 8.90
C ILE A 47 -12.04 9.75 9.40
N THR A 48 -13.06 9.41 8.63
CA THR A 48 -13.95 8.26 8.88
C THR A 48 -13.87 7.28 7.73
N ASN A 49 -14.30 6.04 7.94
CA ASN A 49 -14.34 5.03 6.88
C ASN A 49 -15.15 5.45 5.64
N LYS A 50 -16.10 6.39 5.78
CA LYS A 50 -16.87 6.94 4.64
C LYS A 50 -16.03 7.74 3.64
N GLN A 51 -14.86 8.24 4.05
CA GLN A 51 -13.93 9.00 3.21
C GLN A 51 -12.86 8.12 2.58
N ILE A 52 -12.87 6.81 2.90
CA ILE A 52 -11.89 5.84 2.45
C ILE A 52 -12.50 4.98 1.35
N GLN A 53 -11.79 4.88 0.23
CA GLN A 53 -12.14 3.99 -0.88
C GLN A 53 -11.02 2.98 -1.09
N VAL A 54 -11.32 1.70 -0.93
CA VAL A 54 -10.37 0.62 -1.26
C VAL A 54 -10.16 0.59 -2.77
N ILE A 55 -8.92 0.40 -3.17
CA ILE A 55 -8.50 0.26 -4.57
C ILE A 55 -8.09 -1.20 -4.76
N GLU A 56 -8.68 -1.86 -5.74
CA GLU A 56 -8.31 -3.21 -6.11
C GLU A 56 -6.92 -3.21 -6.77
N ILE A 57 -6.05 -4.09 -6.30
CA ILE A 57 -4.72 -4.29 -6.85
C ILE A 57 -4.81 -5.41 -7.90
N PRO A 58 -4.49 -5.15 -9.18
CA PRO A 58 -4.46 -6.18 -10.21
C PRO A 58 -3.53 -7.34 -9.80
N TYR A 59 -3.90 -8.56 -10.18
CA TYR A 59 -3.16 -9.77 -9.81
C TYR A 59 -1.67 -9.68 -10.17
N GLU A 60 -1.35 -9.17 -11.37
CA GLU A 60 0.03 -9.03 -11.84
C GLU A 60 0.85 -8.09 -10.96
N LEU A 61 0.24 -7.00 -10.48
CA LEU A 61 0.90 -6.08 -9.56
C LEU A 61 1.05 -6.69 -8.17
N GLY A 62 0.08 -7.47 -7.71
CA GLY A 62 0.20 -8.24 -6.47
C GLY A 62 1.36 -9.24 -6.51
N GLN A 63 1.64 -9.85 -7.67
CA GLN A 63 2.81 -10.72 -7.84
C GLN A 63 4.13 -9.93 -7.91
N LYS A 64 4.11 -8.74 -8.48
CA LYS A 64 5.27 -7.85 -8.61
C LYS A 64 5.64 -7.20 -7.28
N PHE A 65 4.64 -6.94 -6.42
CA PHE A 65 4.78 -6.27 -5.12
C PHE A 65 4.08 -7.08 -4.00
N PRO A 66 4.54 -8.30 -3.72
CA PRO A 66 3.82 -9.25 -2.86
C PRO A 66 3.69 -8.81 -1.40
N ALA A 67 4.44 -7.79 -0.97
CA ALA A 67 4.31 -7.23 0.37
C ALA A 67 3.06 -6.35 0.55
N VAL A 68 2.33 -5.98 -0.52
CA VAL A 68 1.20 -5.07 -0.40
C VAL A 68 -0.11 -5.83 -0.26
N ASP A 69 -0.70 -5.77 0.92
CA ASP A 69 -1.97 -6.44 1.25
C ASP A 69 -3.19 -5.63 0.82
N LYS A 70 -3.10 -4.30 0.92
CA LYS A 70 -4.23 -3.42 0.64
C LYS A 70 -3.76 -2.04 0.18
N MET A 71 -4.48 -1.48 -0.79
CA MET A 71 -4.38 -0.08 -1.19
C MET A 71 -5.72 0.61 -1.01
N PHE A 72 -5.70 1.84 -0.57
CA PHE A 72 -6.90 2.68 -0.48
C PHE A 72 -6.55 4.15 -0.71
N LYS A 73 -7.53 4.92 -1.14
CA LYS A 73 -7.43 6.36 -1.15
C LYS A 73 -8.33 6.97 -0.09
N VAL A 74 -7.92 8.10 0.45
CA VAL A 74 -8.66 8.87 1.42
C VAL A 74 -8.67 10.33 1.02
N LYS A 75 -9.81 10.98 1.20
CA LYS A 75 -9.93 12.43 0.99
C LYS A 75 -9.79 13.13 2.34
N ALA A 76 -8.72 13.90 2.48
CA ALA A 76 -8.40 14.68 3.67
C ALA A 76 -8.12 16.13 3.26
N GLU A 77 -8.71 17.11 3.97
CA GLU A 77 -8.58 18.56 3.67
C GLU A 77 -8.80 18.93 2.19
N GLY A 78 -9.72 18.23 1.53
CA GLY A 78 -9.98 18.46 0.11
C GLY A 78 -8.94 17.85 -0.85
N GLN A 79 -7.89 17.23 -0.34
CA GLN A 79 -6.85 16.56 -1.12
C GLN A 79 -6.95 15.05 -0.99
N GLU A 80 -6.61 14.32 -2.06
CA GLU A 80 -6.49 12.86 -2.01
C GLU A 80 -5.12 12.47 -1.43
N LYS A 81 -5.10 11.42 -0.60
CA LYS A 81 -3.90 10.72 -0.13
C LYS A 81 -4.08 9.24 -0.41
N TYR A 82 -3.00 8.52 -0.59
CA TYR A 82 -3.01 7.09 -0.81
C TYR A 82 -2.42 6.36 0.38
N GLY A 83 -3.19 5.43 0.93
CA GLY A 83 -2.76 4.59 2.04
C GLY A 83 -2.55 3.16 1.59
N PHE A 84 -1.57 2.50 2.20
CA PHE A 84 -1.21 1.12 1.95
C PHE A 84 -1.07 0.38 3.27
N ILE A 85 -1.54 -0.85 3.31
CA ILE A 85 -1.19 -1.83 4.34
C ILE A 85 -0.22 -2.79 3.68
N VAL A 86 0.96 -2.91 4.26
CA VAL A 86 2.01 -3.79 3.73
C VAL A 86 2.53 -4.72 4.80
N SER A 87 2.95 -5.93 4.42
CA SER A 87 3.45 -6.98 5.31
C SER A 87 4.73 -7.62 4.76
N PRO A 88 5.83 -6.85 4.60
CA PRO A 88 7.12 -7.40 4.20
C PRO A 88 7.65 -8.36 5.26
N LEU A 89 8.54 -9.28 4.86
CA LEU A 89 9.23 -10.15 5.79
C LEU A 89 10.31 -9.39 6.56
N GLY A 90 10.26 -9.47 7.87
CA GLY A 90 11.32 -9.04 8.78
C GLY A 90 12.35 -10.15 9.03
N TYR A 91 13.08 -10.04 10.13
CA TYR A 91 14.02 -11.09 10.56
C TYR A 91 13.29 -12.30 11.13
N ARG A 92 12.29 -12.11 12.01
CA ARG A 92 11.56 -13.20 12.68
C ARG A 92 10.17 -13.46 12.10
N ALA A 93 9.50 -12.42 11.65
CA ALA A 93 8.10 -12.48 11.21
C ALA A 93 7.78 -11.36 10.23
N PRO A 94 6.63 -11.42 9.54
CA PRO A 94 6.14 -10.29 8.77
C PRO A 94 5.94 -9.04 9.65
N ILE A 95 6.33 -7.89 9.12
CA ILE A 95 6.19 -6.59 9.76
C ILE A 95 4.98 -5.88 9.15
N ASN A 96 3.92 -5.67 9.92
CA ASN A 96 2.72 -5.02 9.42
C ASN A 96 2.86 -3.49 9.51
N ILE A 97 2.75 -2.80 8.38
CA ILE A 97 3.06 -1.38 8.25
C ILE A 97 1.92 -0.66 7.54
N MET A 98 1.53 0.51 8.04
CA MET A 98 0.78 1.49 7.26
C MET A 98 1.75 2.48 6.61
N VAL A 99 1.60 2.68 5.30
CA VAL A 99 2.33 3.68 4.51
C VAL A 99 1.32 4.65 3.93
N VAL A 100 1.58 5.94 4.01
CA VAL A 100 0.73 6.97 3.40
C VAL A 100 1.56 7.83 2.46
N ILE A 101 1.07 8.03 1.24
CA ILE A 101 1.70 8.83 0.19
C ILE A 101 0.85 10.08 -0.09
N ASP A 102 1.52 11.22 -0.19
CA ASP A 102 0.95 12.50 -0.61
C ASP A 102 1.20 12.73 -2.10
N PRO A 103 0.18 12.59 -2.97
CA PRO A 103 0.35 12.85 -4.40
C PRO A 103 0.61 14.32 -4.72
N GLY A 104 0.16 15.25 -3.86
CA GLY A 104 0.37 16.70 -4.08
C GLY A 104 1.83 17.11 -3.96
N LYS A 105 2.61 16.38 -3.18
CA LYS A 105 4.05 16.59 -2.98
C LYS A 105 4.92 15.51 -3.61
N ASN A 106 4.30 14.41 -4.07
CA ASN A 106 4.96 13.22 -4.59
C ASN A 106 5.94 12.60 -3.58
N GLU A 107 5.51 12.51 -2.32
CA GLU A 107 6.35 12.05 -1.20
C GLU A 107 5.61 11.09 -0.27
N VAL A 108 6.37 10.31 0.49
CA VAL A 108 5.87 9.54 1.63
C VAL A 108 5.48 10.54 2.73
N LEU A 109 4.19 10.65 3.02
CA LEU A 109 3.68 11.50 4.10
C LEU A 109 4.08 10.96 5.48
N GLY A 110 4.13 9.66 5.62
CA GLY A 110 4.58 8.97 6.81
C GLY A 110 4.32 7.47 6.77
N ILE A 111 4.94 6.79 7.72
CA ILE A 111 4.71 5.36 7.97
C ILE A 111 4.39 5.11 9.45
N LYS A 112 3.75 3.98 9.73
CA LYS A 112 3.59 3.47 11.11
C LYS A 112 3.69 1.96 11.11
N ILE A 113 4.60 1.43 11.93
CA ILE A 113 4.64 0.00 12.24
C ILE A 113 3.43 -0.30 13.14
N MET A 114 2.55 -1.18 12.66
CA MET A 114 1.32 -1.56 13.36
C MET A 114 1.53 -2.81 14.21
N GLN A 115 2.33 -3.75 13.69
CA GLN A 115 2.67 -4.99 14.37
C GLN A 115 4.05 -5.47 13.90
N GLN A 116 4.83 -6.00 14.81
CA GLN A 116 6.11 -6.66 14.56
C GLN A 116 6.38 -7.67 15.69
N ASP A 117 7.22 -8.65 15.43
CA ASP A 117 7.74 -9.60 16.42
C ASP A 117 9.26 -9.78 16.24
N GLU A 118 9.94 -8.66 16.09
CA GLU A 118 11.39 -8.63 15.89
C GLU A 118 12.15 -8.84 17.22
N THR A 119 13.45 -9.11 17.12
CA THR A 119 14.28 -9.42 18.28
C THR A 119 14.34 -8.24 19.27
N PRO A 120 14.00 -8.46 20.57
CA PRO A 120 14.12 -7.45 21.60
C PRO A 120 15.54 -6.88 21.70
N GLY A 121 15.67 -5.59 21.94
CA GLY A 121 16.95 -4.85 21.98
C GLY A 121 17.55 -4.55 20.61
N TRP A 122 16.92 -5.01 19.51
CA TRP A 122 17.41 -4.87 18.13
C TRP A 122 16.32 -4.37 17.18
N GLY A 123 15.62 -5.26 16.50
CA GLY A 123 14.55 -4.92 15.58
C GLY A 123 13.29 -4.35 16.25
N GLU A 124 13.12 -4.52 17.53
CA GLU A 124 11.99 -3.90 18.28
C GLU A 124 11.93 -2.38 18.13
N TRP A 125 13.08 -1.72 17.89
CA TRP A 125 13.16 -0.27 17.72
C TRP A 125 12.47 0.26 16.45
N LEU A 126 11.99 -0.62 15.56
CA LEU A 126 11.20 -0.23 14.38
C LEU A 126 9.95 0.59 14.73
N VAL A 127 9.37 0.37 15.91
CA VAL A 127 8.14 1.05 16.35
C VAL A 127 8.36 2.47 16.81
N GLU A 128 9.61 2.84 17.07
CA GLU A 128 9.98 4.14 17.61
C GLU A 128 9.74 5.28 16.61
N PRO A 129 9.19 6.42 17.06
CA PRO A 129 8.90 7.55 16.18
C PRO A 129 10.11 8.03 15.39
N TRP A 130 11.30 8.06 16.00
CA TRP A 130 12.52 8.52 15.33
C TRP A 130 12.92 7.66 14.12
N PHE A 131 12.53 6.37 14.08
CA PHE A 131 12.77 5.54 12.92
C PHE A 131 11.73 5.81 11.82
N ALA A 132 10.44 5.88 12.18
CA ALA A 132 9.37 6.18 11.23
C ALA A 132 9.53 7.58 10.60
N ASP A 133 10.03 8.57 11.34
CA ASP A 133 10.25 9.93 10.87
C ASP A 133 11.29 10.02 9.74
N ARG A 134 12.19 9.03 9.61
CA ARG A 134 13.18 8.97 8.52
C ARG A 134 12.54 8.81 7.14
N PHE A 135 11.31 8.30 7.08
CA PHE A 135 10.59 8.07 5.83
C PHE A 135 9.78 9.29 5.39
N LYS A 136 9.47 10.19 6.32
CA LYS A 136 8.65 11.37 6.07
C LYS A 136 9.34 12.34 5.11
N GLY A 137 8.61 12.77 4.07
CA GLY A 137 9.10 13.68 3.05
C GLY A 137 10.03 13.04 2.02
N LYS A 138 10.21 11.71 2.05
CA LYS A 138 10.98 11.00 1.02
C LYS A 138 10.20 10.97 -0.29
N SER A 139 10.87 11.38 -1.39
CA SER A 139 10.28 11.32 -2.73
C SER A 139 9.94 9.89 -3.13
N VAL A 140 8.83 9.70 -3.84
CA VAL A 140 8.44 8.41 -4.42
C VAL A 140 9.06 8.15 -5.80
N ASP A 141 9.86 9.07 -6.34
CA ASP A 141 10.46 8.92 -7.66
C ASP A 141 11.50 7.79 -7.74
N ASN A 142 12.20 7.57 -6.63
CA ASN A 142 13.23 6.54 -6.55
C ASN A 142 12.97 5.64 -5.33
N TYR A 143 13.26 4.35 -5.47
CA TYR A 143 13.21 3.44 -4.34
C TYR A 143 14.18 3.85 -3.25
N LEU A 144 13.74 3.70 -2.01
CA LEU A 144 14.55 3.96 -0.84
C LEU A 144 15.63 2.89 -0.70
N GLN A 145 16.82 3.33 -0.30
CA GLN A 145 17.98 2.49 -0.10
C GLN A 145 18.43 2.55 1.35
N ARG A 146 19.01 1.47 1.82
CA ARG A 146 19.54 1.39 3.18
C ARG A 146 20.95 1.97 3.25
N ALA A 147 21.15 2.96 4.13
CA ALA A 147 22.45 3.46 4.54
C ALA A 147 22.85 2.86 5.91
N ILE A 148 24.17 2.67 6.13
CA ILE A 148 24.66 2.04 7.36
C ILE A 148 24.83 3.07 8.49
N LEU A 149 25.57 4.12 8.28
CA LEU A 149 25.93 5.14 9.28
C LEU A 149 25.39 6.52 8.92
N GLU A 150 25.53 6.92 7.68
CA GLU A 150 25.15 8.23 7.17
C GLU A 150 24.35 8.09 5.90
N ALA A 151 23.37 8.96 5.69
CA ALA A 151 22.63 9.07 4.44
C ALA A 151 23.31 10.15 3.57
N GLU A 152 23.81 9.74 2.41
CA GLU A 152 24.46 10.65 1.45
C GLU A 152 23.50 11.14 0.37
N LYS A 153 22.39 10.42 0.18
CA LYS A 153 21.36 10.71 -0.83
C LYS A 153 19.99 10.87 -0.18
N ASP A 154 19.13 11.64 -0.83
CA ASP A 154 17.78 11.91 -0.35
C ASP A 154 16.90 10.66 -0.24
N ASN A 155 17.17 9.63 -1.04
CA ASN A 155 16.44 8.36 -0.98
C ASN A 155 17.07 7.32 -0.04
N GLU A 156 18.02 7.70 0.80
CA GLU A 156 18.63 6.80 1.78
C GLU A 156 17.97 6.90 3.15
N ILE A 157 17.85 5.73 3.79
CA ILE A 157 17.35 5.55 5.15
C ILE A 157 18.45 4.90 5.99
N ILE A 158 18.89 5.59 7.02
CA ILE A 158 19.88 5.04 7.96
C ILE A 158 19.25 3.86 8.70
N GLN A 159 19.92 2.72 8.67
CA GLN A 159 19.45 1.52 9.37
C GLN A 159 19.45 1.66 10.89
N ILE A 160 18.71 0.80 11.57
CA ILE A 160 18.90 0.54 12.99
C ILE A 160 20.14 -0.32 13.14
N THR A 161 21.08 0.12 13.98
CA THR A 161 22.32 -0.64 14.23
C THR A 161 22.00 -2.06 14.68
N SER A 162 22.64 -3.03 14.05
CA SER A 162 22.46 -4.46 14.29
C SER A 162 21.06 -5.03 13.97
N ALA A 163 20.18 -4.25 13.32
CA ALA A 163 18.87 -4.69 12.84
C ALA A 163 18.74 -4.53 11.32
N THR A 164 19.74 -5.01 10.59
CA THR A 164 19.85 -4.86 9.13
C THR A 164 18.67 -5.48 8.40
N VAL A 165 18.29 -6.73 8.73
CA VAL A 165 17.19 -7.44 8.08
C VAL A 165 15.86 -6.76 8.37
N SER A 166 15.59 -6.45 9.64
CA SER A 166 14.35 -5.76 10.05
C SER A 166 14.21 -4.41 9.35
N THR A 167 15.29 -3.61 9.28
CA THR A 167 15.29 -2.33 8.55
C THR A 167 15.04 -2.53 7.06
N GLN A 168 15.71 -3.52 6.42
CA GLN A 168 15.53 -3.79 5.00
C GLN A 168 14.11 -4.30 4.71
N GLY A 169 13.53 -5.11 5.60
CA GLY A 169 12.13 -5.52 5.49
C GLY A 169 11.18 -4.32 5.42
N VAL A 170 11.34 -3.35 6.33
CA VAL A 170 10.53 -2.11 6.28
C VAL A 170 10.74 -1.36 4.96
N LEU A 171 11.99 -1.22 4.49
CA LEU A 171 12.28 -0.60 3.20
C LEU A 171 11.59 -1.32 2.04
N ASN A 172 11.64 -2.66 2.01
CA ASN A 172 10.96 -3.45 0.98
C ASN A 172 9.43 -3.18 0.99
N GLY A 173 8.80 -3.12 2.16
CA GLY A 173 7.38 -2.80 2.29
C GLY A 173 7.03 -1.40 1.78
N VAL A 174 7.82 -0.38 2.16
CA VAL A 174 7.61 0.99 1.69
C VAL A 174 7.85 1.09 0.19
N ASN A 175 8.91 0.48 -0.34
CA ASN A 175 9.22 0.45 -1.76
C ASN A 175 8.14 -0.28 -2.57
N ALA A 176 7.57 -1.36 -2.05
CA ALA A 176 6.45 -2.05 -2.69
C ALA A 176 5.20 -1.15 -2.79
N ALA A 177 4.88 -0.41 -1.72
CA ALA A 177 3.81 0.60 -1.75
C ALA A 177 4.08 1.70 -2.77
N MET A 178 5.31 2.22 -2.83
CA MET A 178 5.74 3.21 -3.83
C MET A 178 5.68 2.65 -5.26
N GLY A 179 6.04 1.39 -5.46
CA GLY A 179 5.95 0.71 -6.76
C GLY A 179 4.51 0.62 -7.27
N ILE A 180 3.58 0.14 -6.44
CA ILE A 180 2.14 0.10 -6.79
C ILE A 180 1.60 1.52 -7.03
N TYR A 181 1.96 2.49 -6.19
CA TYR A 181 1.55 3.88 -6.39
C TYR A 181 2.01 4.43 -7.74
N ARG A 182 3.27 4.24 -8.11
CA ARG A 182 3.79 4.69 -9.41
C ARG A 182 3.06 4.04 -10.57
N GLU A 183 2.78 2.74 -10.52
CA GLU A 183 2.11 2.04 -11.62
C GLU A 183 0.62 2.38 -11.72
N LEU A 184 -0.13 2.36 -10.61
CA LEU A 184 -1.58 2.56 -10.63
C LEU A 184 -2.01 4.03 -10.65
N VAL A 185 -1.20 4.92 -10.08
CA VAL A 185 -1.60 6.33 -9.93
C VAL A 185 -0.85 7.23 -10.91
N LEU A 186 0.46 7.00 -11.09
CA LEU A 186 1.28 7.81 -11.99
C LEU A 186 1.40 7.23 -13.40
N GLY A 187 1.01 5.97 -13.64
CA GLY A 187 1.16 5.29 -14.92
C GLY A 187 2.63 5.04 -15.31
N GLN A 188 3.52 4.93 -14.33
CA GLN A 188 4.95 4.72 -14.51
C GLN A 188 5.32 3.28 -14.18
N GLU A 189 6.10 2.63 -15.04
CA GLU A 189 6.63 1.30 -14.76
C GLU A 189 7.62 1.35 -13.60
N SER A 190 7.60 0.31 -12.75
CA SER A 190 8.47 0.20 -11.57
C SER A 190 9.11 -1.18 -11.51
N GLU A 191 10.33 -1.27 -11.01
CA GLU A 191 10.98 -2.55 -10.75
C GLU A 191 10.25 -3.34 -9.65
N PRO A 192 10.20 -4.68 -9.73
CA PRO A 192 9.62 -5.51 -8.68
C PRO A 192 10.37 -5.35 -7.36
N VAL A 193 9.64 -5.52 -6.26
CA VAL A 193 10.22 -5.50 -4.91
C VAL A 193 10.01 -6.85 -4.25
N SER A 194 11.10 -7.49 -3.83
CA SER A 194 11.07 -8.77 -3.15
C SER A 194 10.35 -8.68 -1.80
N LEU A 195 9.60 -9.73 -1.46
CA LEU A 195 9.02 -9.90 -0.13
C LEU A 195 10.13 -10.14 0.91
N GLU A 196 11.15 -10.88 0.54
CA GLU A 196 12.26 -11.32 1.37
C GLU A 196 13.42 -10.33 1.31
N VAL A 197 14.26 -10.37 2.35
CA VAL A 197 15.53 -9.64 2.38
C VAL A 197 16.62 -10.52 1.77
N GLU A 198 17.06 -10.16 0.56
CA GLU A 198 18.08 -10.90 -0.16
C GLU A 198 19.40 -10.99 0.61
N GLY A 199 20.04 -12.16 0.55
CA GLY A 199 21.33 -12.43 1.19
C GLY A 199 21.28 -12.70 2.69
N PHE A 200 20.08 -12.79 3.28
CA PHE A 200 19.89 -13.16 4.68
C PHE A 200 18.95 -14.37 4.78
N ILE A 201 19.27 -15.27 5.71
CA ILE A 201 18.37 -16.35 6.09
C ILE A 201 17.44 -15.77 7.13
N THR A 202 16.16 -15.63 6.81
CA THR A 202 15.12 -15.26 7.77
C THR A 202 14.67 -16.52 8.50
N GLU A 203 14.75 -16.54 9.83
CA GLU A 203 14.20 -17.62 10.66
C GLU A 203 12.68 -17.44 10.75
N ILE A 204 11.97 -17.79 9.69
CA ILE A 204 10.51 -17.89 9.74
C ILE A 204 10.18 -19.29 10.26
N GLN A 205 9.73 -19.36 11.51
CA GLN A 205 9.18 -20.58 12.12
C GLN A 205 7.69 -20.70 11.83
#